data_3d34bc2396eae3cd4b3af508c31f2f8f
#
_entry.id   3d34bc2396eae3cd4b3af508c31f2f8f
#
_cell.length_a   1.000
_cell.length_b   1.000
_cell.length_c   1.000
_cell.angle_alpha   90.00
_cell.angle_beta   90.00
_cell.angle_gamma   90.00
#
_symmetry.space_group_name_H-M   'P 1'
#
loop_
_entity.id
_entity.type
_entity.pdbx_description
1 polymer ?
#
loop_
_entity_poly.entity_id
_entity_poly.type
_entity_poly.pdbx_seq_one_letter_code
_entity_poly.pdbx_strand_id
1 'polypeptide(L)'
;MTIGALPPTMKAVVLEAPLKIAVKDVPTPTIQKPTDVIVQTTVAGLCGSDLHIYRGHIPIPLPITVGHELVGKIVQVGDEVTKWKVGDNVIVPFTATCGDCYFCKKGLMARCDTGITFGTGRGLEGCQAEYLRVPTADTFLFPQPDDIPASTLLLMADILPTGYFVASGGKRLLMESLGQPMTGDLVKDVEGKKEGVCVVIGCGPVGLCAISSAVRMFDKVFATDLAPHRLETARRHGAIALPEEELKAAILEATDGRGADVALEVVGHASAMLKAIDLTRYFGVVSSCGVHSEPITTSGYMMFNKGLRFQWGQCSVPTYFPGALEVLRDNKEIFAKFIEKKIDFSQAEEYYALFEKNKIGKTVFVMGGEKDV
;
A
#
# COMPACT_ATOMS: atom_id res chain seq x y z
N MET A 1 -26.52 -8.58 -16.71
CA MET A 1 -26.80 -10.02 -16.50
C MET A 1 -26.33 -10.36 -15.09
N THR A 2 -27.14 -11.03 -14.29
CA THR A 2 -26.75 -11.55 -12.97
C THR A 2 -26.30 -12.98 -13.12
N ILE A 3 -25.16 -13.36 -12.54
CA ILE A 3 -24.82 -14.76 -12.31
C ILE A 3 -25.69 -15.18 -11.11
N GLY A 4 -26.89 -15.72 -11.33
CA GLY A 4 -27.77 -16.25 -10.28
C GLY A 4 -28.02 -15.28 -9.08
N ALA A 5 -28.99 -15.56 -8.24
CA ALA A 5 -29.17 -14.84 -6.97
C ALA A 5 -27.99 -15.20 -6.02
N LEU A 6 -27.33 -14.20 -5.44
CA LEU A 6 -26.31 -14.41 -4.41
C LEU A 6 -26.94 -15.05 -3.15
N PRO A 7 -26.19 -15.83 -2.36
CA PRO A 7 -26.69 -16.37 -1.11
C PRO A 7 -27.10 -15.22 -0.15
N PRO A 8 -28.11 -15.42 0.72
CA PRO A 8 -28.58 -14.36 1.63
C PRO A 8 -27.54 -13.95 2.68
N THR A 9 -26.62 -14.87 3.02
CA THR A 9 -25.50 -14.65 3.95
C THR A 9 -24.21 -15.13 3.33
N MET A 10 -23.10 -14.56 3.79
CA MET A 10 -21.75 -14.89 3.37
C MET A 10 -20.80 -15.00 4.58
N LYS A 11 -19.68 -15.68 4.42
CA LYS A 11 -18.61 -15.68 5.42
C LYS A 11 -17.79 -14.40 5.34
N ALA A 12 -17.46 -13.83 6.51
CA ALA A 12 -16.61 -12.66 6.64
C ALA A 12 -15.76 -12.70 7.91
N VAL A 13 -14.60 -12.07 7.86
CA VAL A 13 -13.71 -11.86 9.02
C VAL A 13 -14.18 -10.62 9.75
N VAL A 14 -14.74 -10.80 10.94
CA VAL A 14 -15.40 -9.75 11.72
C VAL A 14 -14.59 -9.43 12.96
N LEU A 15 -14.19 -8.17 13.12
CA LEU A 15 -13.65 -7.62 14.36
C LEU A 15 -14.80 -7.26 15.29
N GLU A 16 -14.90 -7.96 16.44
CA GLU A 16 -15.95 -7.75 17.44
C GLU A 16 -15.56 -6.75 18.54
N ALA A 17 -14.29 -6.78 18.91
CA ALA A 17 -13.67 -5.91 19.90
C ALA A 17 -12.15 -5.86 19.63
N PRO A 18 -11.40 -4.92 20.22
CA PRO A 18 -9.94 -4.93 20.12
C PRO A 18 -9.36 -6.32 20.46
N LEU A 19 -8.47 -6.82 19.58
CA LEU A 19 -7.84 -8.14 19.65
C LEU A 19 -8.81 -9.33 19.59
N LYS A 20 -10.07 -9.11 19.23
CA LYS A 20 -11.09 -10.17 19.12
C LYS A 20 -11.70 -10.19 17.72
N ILE A 21 -11.24 -11.11 16.90
CA ILE A 21 -11.69 -11.32 15.53
C ILE A 21 -12.25 -12.75 15.38
N ALA A 22 -13.26 -12.92 14.54
CA ALA A 22 -13.87 -14.21 14.25
C ALA A 22 -14.42 -14.26 12.82
N VAL A 23 -14.51 -15.45 12.25
CA VAL A 23 -15.25 -15.66 11.00
C VAL A 23 -16.73 -15.88 11.32
N LYS A 24 -17.58 -15.07 10.68
CA LYS A 24 -19.03 -15.09 10.91
C LYS A 24 -19.83 -15.12 9.63
N ASP A 25 -21.07 -15.59 9.74
CA ASP A 25 -22.09 -15.37 8.72
C ASP A 25 -22.66 -13.95 8.88
N VAL A 26 -22.54 -13.16 7.81
CA VAL A 26 -23.05 -11.79 7.72
C VAL A 26 -23.97 -11.66 6.49
N PRO A 27 -24.86 -10.67 6.44
CA PRO A 27 -25.67 -10.45 5.24
C PRO A 27 -24.79 -10.21 4.00
N THR A 28 -25.12 -10.89 2.88
CA THR A 28 -24.45 -10.61 1.61
C THR A 28 -24.81 -9.20 1.13
N PRO A 29 -23.82 -8.40 0.67
CA PRO A 29 -24.06 -7.05 0.21
C PRO A 29 -24.93 -7.04 -1.07
N THR A 30 -25.72 -5.98 -1.23
CA THR A 30 -26.55 -5.74 -2.42
C THR A 30 -26.15 -4.42 -3.08
N ILE A 31 -26.48 -4.24 -4.37
CA ILE A 31 -26.40 -2.95 -5.07
C ILE A 31 -27.27 -1.93 -4.31
N GLN A 32 -26.68 -0.83 -3.87
CA GLN A 32 -27.34 0.26 -3.16
C GLN A 32 -27.52 1.51 -4.02
N LYS A 33 -26.59 1.69 -4.97
CA LYS A 33 -26.63 2.80 -5.95
C LYS A 33 -26.39 2.24 -7.35
N PRO A 34 -26.93 2.88 -8.39
CA PRO A 34 -26.76 2.40 -9.77
C PRO A 34 -25.31 2.41 -10.26
N THR A 35 -24.38 3.07 -9.54
CA THR A 35 -22.93 3.10 -9.82
C THR A 35 -22.14 2.01 -9.08
N ASP A 36 -22.79 1.16 -8.29
CA ASP A 36 -22.14 0.12 -7.50
C ASP A 36 -21.92 -1.16 -8.33
N VAL A 37 -20.91 -1.94 -7.92
CA VAL A 37 -20.78 -3.34 -8.30
C VAL A 37 -20.66 -4.23 -7.05
N ILE A 38 -21.01 -5.52 -7.17
CA ILE A 38 -20.65 -6.54 -6.19
C ILE A 38 -19.51 -7.36 -6.77
N VAL A 39 -18.43 -7.46 -6.01
CA VAL A 39 -17.24 -8.24 -6.34
C VAL A 39 -17.20 -9.48 -5.47
N GLN A 40 -17.10 -10.65 -6.08
CA GLN A 40 -16.77 -11.91 -5.40
C GLN A 40 -15.27 -11.92 -5.17
N THR A 41 -14.85 -12.12 -3.93
CA THR A 41 -13.44 -12.14 -3.54
C THR A 41 -12.73 -13.37 -4.08
N THR A 42 -11.63 -13.20 -4.78
CA THR A 42 -10.68 -14.25 -5.14
C THR A 42 -9.56 -14.32 -4.11
N VAL A 43 -8.96 -13.17 -3.80
CA VAL A 43 -7.90 -13.01 -2.80
C VAL A 43 -8.11 -11.71 -2.03
N ALA A 44 -8.00 -11.78 -0.70
CA ALA A 44 -7.97 -10.61 0.18
C ALA A 44 -6.66 -10.57 1.01
N GLY A 45 -6.14 -9.38 1.28
CA GLY A 45 -4.88 -9.21 2.00
C GLY A 45 -5.05 -9.06 3.50
N LEU A 46 -4.00 -9.45 4.25
CA LEU A 46 -3.76 -9.04 5.63
C LEU A 46 -2.63 -8.00 5.63
N CYS A 47 -2.92 -6.79 6.08
CA CYS A 47 -2.04 -5.64 6.02
C CYS A 47 -1.69 -5.09 7.42
N GLY A 48 -0.55 -4.41 7.53
CA GLY A 48 -0.16 -3.70 8.77
C GLY A 48 -1.19 -2.66 9.22
N SER A 49 -1.92 -2.05 8.29
CA SER A 49 -2.98 -1.09 8.60
C SER A 49 -4.18 -1.75 9.31
N ASP A 50 -4.47 -3.02 9.03
CA ASP A 50 -5.51 -3.78 9.74
C ASP A 50 -5.16 -3.94 11.23
N LEU A 51 -3.86 -4.01 11.58
CA LEU A 51 -3.42 -4.13 12.97
C LEU A 51 -3.72 -2.89 13.81
N HIS A 52 -3.71 -1.67 13.22
CA HIS A 52 -4.08 -0.47 13.95
C HIS A 52 -5.54 -0.53 14.42
N ILE A 53 -6.42 -1.06 13.57
CA ILE A 53 -7.83 -1.28 13.88
C ILE A 53 -7.99 -2.45 14.84
N TYR A 54 -7.34 -3.58 14.58
CA TYR A 54 -7.36 -4.78 15.40
C TYR A 54 -6.92 -4.51 16.85
N ARG A 55 -5.90 -3.66 17.06
CA ARG A 55 -5.41 -3.24 18.37
C ARG A 55 -6.28 -2.17 19.04
N GLY A 56 -7.24 -1.58 18.31
CA GLY A 56 -8.06 -0.47 18.81
C GLY A 56 -7.33 0.88 18.86
N HIS A 57 -6.18 1.02 18.18
CA HIS A 57 -5.45 2.30 18.10
C HIS A 57 -6.21 3.34 17.24
N ILE A 58 -7.02 2.87 16.30
CA ILE A 58 -7.93 3.70 15.53
C ILE A 58 -9.35 3.36 15.97
N PRO A 59 -10.08 4.28 16.64
CA PRO A 59 -11.44 4.04 17.06
C PRO A 59 -12.38 3.98 15.86
N ILE A 60 -13.07 2.85 15.70
CA ILE A 60 -14.09 2.62 14.67
C ILE A 60 -15.32 1.97 15.30
N PRO A 61 -16.52 2.13 14.69
CA PRO A 61 -17.70 1.38 15.11
C PRO A 61 -17.48 -0.13 14.96
N LEU A 62 -17.82 -0.89 15.99
CA LEU A 62 -17.73 -2.35 16.00
C LEU A 62 -19.13 -2.96 16.27
N PRO A 63 -19.45 -4.18 15.80
CA PRO A 63 -18.59 -5.04 14.98
C PRO A 63 -18.48 -4.57 13.54
N ILE A 64 -17.39 -4.97 12.82
CA ILE A 64 -17.18 -4.64 11.41
C ILE A 64 -16.43 -5.76 10.69
N THR A 65 -16.75 -5.99 9.41
CA THR A 65 -15.91 -6.77 8.50
C THR A 65 -14.63 -5.99 8.20
N VAL A 66 -13.47 -6.61 8.36
CA VAL A 66 -12.16 -5.97 8.17
C VAL A 66 -11.57 -6.21 6.78
N GLY A 67 -10.42 -5.58 6.50
CA GLY A 67 -9.66 -5.74 5.25
C GLY A 67 -9.95 -4.67 4.21
N HIS A 68 -8.92 -4.33 3.41
CA HIS A 68 -8.97 -3.26 2.42
C HIS A 68 -8.20 -3.57 1.13
N GLU A 69 -7.57 -4.74 1.01
CA GLU A 69 -6.86 -5.18 -0.19
C GLU A 69 -7.61 -6.35 -0.83
N LEU A 70 -8.06 -6.20 -2.07
CA LEU A 70 -8.89 -7.18 -2.76
C LEU A 70 -8.55 -7.32 -4.25
N VAL A 71 -8.51 -8.56 -4.70
CA VAL A 71 -8.65 -8.96 -6.11
C VAL A 71 -9.84 -9.90 -6.21
N GLY A 72 -10.69 -9.72 -7.22
CA GLY A 72 -11.90 -10.52 -7.33
C GLY A 72 -12.60 -10.40 -8.68
N LYS A 73 -13.76 -11.02 -8.78
CA LYS A 73 -14.60 -11.06 -9.98
C LYS A 73 -15.90 -10.31 -9.76
N ILE A 74 -16.29 -9.46 -10.69
CA ILE A 74 -17.59 -8.77 -10.65
C ILE A 74 -18.72 -9.79 -10.90
N VAL A 75 -19.68 -9.84 -9.97
CA VAL A 75 -20.83 -10.76 -10.03
C VAL A 75 -22.17 -10.04 -10.18
N GLN A 76 -22.25 -8.76 -9.80
CA GLN A 76 -23.40 -7.90 -10.05
C GLN A 76 -22.95 -6.49 -10.43
N VAL A 77 -23.72 -5.81 -11.27
CA VAL A 77 -23.43 -4.49 -11.81
C VAL A 77 -24.68 -3.61 -11.71
N GLY A 78 -24.55 -2.40 -11.19
CA GLY A 78 -25.61 -1.40 -11.19
C GLY A 78 -25.85 -0.78 -12.57
N ASP A 79 -27.04 -0.22 -12.78
CA ASP A 79 -27.51 0.19 -14.12
C ASP A 79 -26.75 1.38 -14.75
N GLU A 80 -26.01 2.17 -13.94
CA GLU A 80 -25.18 3.29 -14.41
C GLU A 80 -23.69 2.96 -14.54
N VAL A 81 -23.27 1.74 -14.24
CA VAL A 81 -21.89 1.29 -14.46
C VAL A 81 -21.67 1.06 -15.96
N THR A 82 -20.65 1.72 -16.51
CA THR A 82 -20.38 1.73 -17.96
C THR A 82 -19.08 1.03 -18.36
N LYS A 83 -18.09 0.95 -17.46
CA LYS A 83 -16.78 0.39 -17.75
C LYS A 83 -16.66 -1.10 -17.46
N TRP A 84 -17.59 -1.64 -16.66
CA TRP A 84 -17.49 -2.98 -16.12
C TRP A 84 -18.71 -3.83 -16.45
N LYS A 85 -18.52 -5.12 -16.53
CA LYS A 85 -19.58 -6.12 -16.71
C LYS A 85 -19.39 -7.31 -15.78
N VAL A 86 -20.45 -8.06 -15.59
CA VAL A 86 -20.41 -9.33 -14.84
C VAL A 86 -19.41 -10.28 -15.51
N GLY A 87 -18.53 -10.87 -14.69
CA GLY A 87 -17.45 -11.75 -15.11
C GLY A 87 -16.08 -11.10 -15.22
N ASP A 88 -15.99 -9.77 -15.22
CA ASP A 88 -14.69 -9.07 -15.25
C ASP A 88 -13.90 -9.30 -13.96
N ASN A 89 -12.63 -9.62 -14.10
CA ASN A 89 -11.69 -9.72 -12.97
C ASN A 89 -11.07 -8.35 -12.69
N VAL A 90 -11.09 -7.95 -11.42
CA VAL A 90 -10.70 -6.59 -11.00
C VAL A 90 -9.77 -6.58 -9.80
N ILE A 91 -8.92 -5.56 -9.76
CA ILE A 91 -8.16 -5.14 -8.59
C ILE A 91 -8.93 -3.97 -7.95
N VAL A 92 -9.20 -4.07 -6.66
CA VAL A 92 -9.94 -3.06 -5.89
C VAL A 92 -8.97 -2.30 -5.00
N PRO A 93 -8.60 -1.05 -5.33
CA PRO A 93 -7.82 -0.17 -4.45
C PRO A 93 -8.49 0.04 -3.10
N PHE A 94 -7.69 0.23 -2.06
CA PHE A 94 -8.16 0.29 -0.67
C PHE A 94 -9.14 1.42 -0.34
N THR A 95 -9.29 2.44 -1.21
CA THR A 95 -10.19 3.58 -1.01
C THR A 95 -11.12 3.76 -2.20
N ALA A 96 -12.42 3.72 -1.95
CA ALA A 96 -13.44 4.12 -2.92
C ALA A 96 -13.44 5.66 -3.07
N THR A 97 -13.50 6.16 -4.30
CA THR A 97 -13.40 7.59 -4.62
C THR A 97 -14.48 8.02 -5.63
N CYS A 98 -14.90 9.29 -5.59
CA CYS A 98 -15.99 9.77 -6.46
C CYS A 98 -15.56 10.07 -7.91
N GLY A 99 -14.26 10.26 -8.17
CA GLY A 99 -13.75 10.61 -9.49
C GLY A 99 -13.99 12.07 -9.93
N ASP A 100 -14.84 12.84 -9.26
CA ASP A 100 -15.31 14.16 -9.76
C ASP A 100 -14.92 15.36 -8.87
N CYS A 101 -14.66 15.21 -7.58
CA CYS A 101 -14.28 16.32 -6.70
C CYS A 101 -12.92 16.94 -7.08
N TYR A 102 -12.61 18.08 -6.48
CA TYR A 102 -11.33 18.78 -6.71
C TYR A 102 -10.12 17.87 -6.58
N PHE A 103 -10.06 17.08 -5.50
CA PHE A 103 -8.93 16.21 -5.24
C PHE A 103 -8.82 15.06 -6.26
N CYS A 104 -9.95 14.46 -6.66
CA CYS A 104 -9.97 13.40 -7.68
C CYS A 104 -9.48 13.92 -9.04
N LYS A 105 -9.97 15.09 -9.48
CA LYS A 105 -9.56 15.73 -10.75
C LYS A 105 -8.08 16.13 -10.78
N LYS A 106 -7.44 16.25 -9.61
CA LYS A 106 -6.01 16.56 -9.47
C LYS A 106 -5.13 15.32 -9.20
N GLY A 107 -5.70 14.11 -9.24
CA GLY A 107 -4.96 12.88 -8.91
C GLY A 107 -4.66 12.70 -7.43
N LEU A 108 -5.28 13.48 -6.53
CA LEU A 108 -5.09 13.46 -5.09
C LEU A 108 -6.21 12.67 -4.39
N MET A 109 -6.58 11.55 -4.97
CA MET A 109 -7.78 10.76 -4.62
C MET A 109 -7.80 10.26 -3.18
N ALA A 110 -6.64 10.12 -2.52
CA ALA A 110 -6.55 9.76 -1.09
C ALA A 110 -7.26 10.78 -0.17
N ARG A 111 -7.59 11.97 -0.68
CA ARG A 111 -8.36 13.02 0.01
C ARG A 111 -9.64 13.38 -0.72
N CYS A 112 -10.23 12.40 -1.42
CA CYS A 112 -11.55 12.55 -2.02
C CYS A 112 -12.58 13.00 -0.98
N ASP A 113 -13.41 14.00 -1.33
CA ASP A 113 -14.41 14.58 -0.40
C ASP A 113 -15.40 13.55 0.14
N THR A 114 -15.72 12.52 -0.65
CA THR A 114 -16.58 11.40 -0.27
C THR A 114 -15.82 10.07 -0.22
N GLY A 115 -14.48 10.14 -0.14
CA GLY A 115 -13.62 8.96 -0.12
C GLY A 115 -13.80 8.11 1.15
N ILE A 116 -13.92 6.81 0.98
CA ILE A 116 -14.08 5.88 2.09
C ILE A 116 -13.11 4.71 1.90
N THR A 117 -12.27 4.47 2.90
CA THR A 117 -11.41 3.28 2.95
C THR A 117 -12.24 2.08 3.43
N PHE A 118 -12.15 0.95 2.73
CA PHE A 118 -12.83 -0.28 3.11
C PHE A 118 -12.41 -0.74 4.51
N GLY A 119 -13.34 -1.32 5.27
CA GLY A 119 -13.06 -1.88 6.59
C GLY A 119 -12.74 -0.88 7.70
N THR A 120 -13.01 0.44 7.50
CA THR A 120 -12.74 1.48 8.49
C THR A 120 -13.97 2.01 9.22
N GLY A 121 -15.14 1.37 9.05
CA GLY A 121 -16.36 1.74 9.75
C GLY A 121 -17.02 3.05 9.32
N ARG A 122 -16.63 3.61 8.20
CA ARG A 122 -17.20 4.85 7.64
C ARG A 122 -18.26 4.61 6.57
N GLY A 123 -19.05 3.53 6.72
CA GLY A 123 -20.16 3.20 5.81
C GLY A 123 -19.80 2.18 4.71
N LEU A 124 -18.58 1.64 4.72
CA LEU A 124 -18.19 0.50 3.90
C LEU A 124 -17.60 -0.60 4.77
N GLU A 125 -18.10 -1.82 4.57
CA GLU A 125 -17.53 -3.03 5.12
C GLU A 125 -16.16 -3.32 4.49
N GLY A 126 -15.36 -4.16 5.15
CA GLY A 126 -14.08 -4.61 4.63
C GLY A 126 -14.19 -5.74 3.61
N CYS A 127 -13.08 -6.03 2.97
CA CYS A 127 -12.99 -6.98 1.88
C CYS A 127 -12.55 -8.40 2.28
N GLN A 128 -12.25 -8.66 3.55
CA GLN A 128 -12.00 -10.01 4.04
C GLN A 128 -13.34 -10.74 4.24
N ALA A 129 -14.08 -10.91 3.14
CA ALA A 129 -15.41 -11.53 3.03
C ALA A 129 -15.57 -12.15 1.64
N GLU A 130 -16.54 -13.05 1.47
CA GLU A 130 -16.80 -13.72 0.17
C GLU A 130 -17.26 -12.73 -0.92
N TYR A 131 -17.96 -11.66 -0.53
CA TYR A 131 -18.44 -10.62 -1.44
C TYR A 131 -18.23 -9.23 -0.86
N LEU A 132 -17.93 -8.25 -1.74
CA LEU A 132 -17.75 -6.85 -1.39
C LEU A 132 -18.63 -5.97 -2.28
N ARG A 133 -19.35 -5.01 -1.69
CA ARG A 133 -19.96 -3.90 -2.43
C ARG A 133 -18.93 -2.82 -2.70
N VAL A 134 -18.72 -2.49 -3.95
CA VAL A 134 -17.80 -1.45 -4.40
C VAL A 134 -18.61 -0.30 -5.00
N PRO A 135 -18.66 0.87 -4.35
CA PRO A 135 -19.37 2.04 -4.87
C PRO A 135 -18.57 2.72 -5.98
N THR A 136 -19.24 3.49 -6.84
CA THR A 136 -18.60 4.31 -7.89
C THR A 136 -17.54 3.54 -8.71
N ALA A 137 -17.85 2.32 -9.09
CA ALA A 137 -16.90 1.34 -9.63
C ALA A 137 -16.09 1.85 -10.84
N ASP A 138 -16.70 2.67 -11.71
CA ASP A 138 -16.06 3.21 -12.91
C ASP A 138 -14.90 4.18 -12.63
N THR A 139 -14.71 4.61 -11.37
CA THR A 139 -13.77 5.69 -11.04
C THR A 139 -12.40 5.23 -10.59
N PHE A 140 -12.28 4.03 -9.97
CA PHE A 140 -11.03 3.63 -9.32
C PHE A 140 -10.68 2.14 -9.43
N LEU A 141 -11.55 1.28 -9.99
CA LEU A 141 -11.21 -0.13 -10.24
C LEU A 141 -10.23 -0.26 -11.40
N PHE A 142 -9.41 -1.32 -11.36
CA PHE A 142 -8.48 -1.68 -12.43
C PHE A 142 -8.73 -3.10 -12.91
N PRO A 143 -8.55 -3.36 -14.23
CA PRO A 143 -8.62 -4.72 -14.75
C PRO A 143 -7.45 -5.54 -14.21
N GLN A 144 -7.70 -6.80 -13.94
CA GLN A 144 -6.66 -7.77 -13.62
C GLN A 144 -5.94 -8.20 -14.89
N PRO A 145 -4.61 -7.99 -15.02
CA PRO A 145 -3.80 -8.60 -16.08
C PRO A 145 -3.81 -10.13 -16.00
N ASP A 146 -4.01 -10.80 -17.13
CA ASP A 146 -4.11 -12.28 -17.19
C ASP A 146 -2.76 -12.99 -17.00
N ASP A 147 -1.64 -12.25 -17.15
CA ASP A 147 -0.28 -12.79 -17.12
C ASP A 147 0.38 -12.76 -15.72
N ILE A 148 -0.36 -12.37 -14.70
CA ILE A 148 0.11 -12.27 -13.31
C ILE A 148 -0.91 -12.90 -12.37
N PRO A 149 -0.51 -13.81 -11.45
CA PRO A 149 -1.41 -14.44 -10.49
C PRO A 149 -2.15 -13.41 -9.61
N ALA A 150 -3.42 -13.68 -9.28
CA ALA A 150 -4.25 -12.80 -8.46
C ALA A 150 -3.63 -12.49 -7.10
N SER A 151 -2.99 -13.47 -6.45
CA SER A 151 -2.28 -13.25 -5.18
C SER A 151 -1.13 -12.25 -5.30
N THR A 152 -0.41 -12.22 -6.42
CA THR A 152 0.63 -11.23 -6.69
C THR A 152 0.02 -9.87 -7.06
N LEU A 153 -1.06 -9.85 -7.86
CA LEU A 153 -1.78 -8.63 -8.21
C LEU A 153 -2.43 -7.95 -7.01
N LEU A 154 -2.70 -8.69 -5.94
CA LEU A 154 -3.21 -8.10 -4.70
C LEU A 154 -2.32 -6.98 -4.16
N LEU A 155 -1.01 -7.05 -4.36
CA LEU A 155 -0.08 -6.01 -3.94
C LEU A 155 -0.38 -4.65 -4.60
N MET A 156 -1.05 -4.66 -5.77
CA MET A 156 -1.48 -3.47 -6.51
C MET A 156 -2.69 -2.77 -5.89
N ALA A 157 -3.42 -3.43 -4.98
CA ALA A 157 -4.55 -2.82 -4.30
C ALA A 157 -4.12 -1.75 -3.28
N ASP A 158 -2.88 -1.86 -2.72
CA ASP A 158 -2.35 -0.94 -1.71
C ASP A 158 -0.82 -0.82 -1.76
N ILE A 159 -0.10 -1.86 -1.28
CA ILE A 159 1.28 -1.72 -0.81
C ILE A 159 2.29 -1.41 -1.91
N LEU A 160 2.09 -1.91 -3.13
CA LEU A 160 3.01 -1.62 -4.23
C LEU A 160 2.83 -0.20 -4.78
N PRO A 161 1.61 0.29 -5.08
CA PRO A 161 1.40 1.71 -5.35
C PRO A 161 1.85 2.63 -4.22
N THR A 162 1.70 2.22 -2.95
CA THR A 162 2.15 2.99 -1.78
C THR A 162 3.69 3.08 -1.73
N GLY A 163 4.41 1.98 -1.99
CA GLY A 163 5.87 1.99 -2.13
C GLY A 163 6.34 2.84 -3.31
N TYR A 164 5.65 2.76 -4.44
CA TYR A 164 5.93 3.59 -5.62
C TYR A 164 5.66 5.09 -5.34
N PHE A 165 4.56 5.40 -4.65
CA PHE A 165 4.22 6.77 -4.24
C PHE A 165 5.33 7.41 -3.42
N VAL A 166 5.83 6.74 -2.39
CA VAL A 166 6.86 7.30 -1.53
C VAL A 166 8.20 7.47 -2.26
N ALA A 167 8.57 6.53 -3.13
CA ALA A 167 9.81 6.60 -3.92
C ALA A 167 9.74 7.70 -5.00
N SER A 168 8.67 7.70 -5.80
CA SER A 168 8.48 8.68 -6.88
C SER A 168 8.29 10.09 -6.35
N GLY A 169 7.60 10.28 -5.22
CA GLY A 169 7.46 11.57 -4.58
C GLY A 169 8.79 12.12 -4.07
N GLY A 170 9.63 11.26 -3.45
CA GLY A 170 10.99 11.62 -3.07
C GLY A 170 11.85 12.02 -4.27
N LYS A 171 11.78 11.25 -5.36
CA LYS A 171 12.50 11.55 -6.61
C LYS A 171 12.07 12.89 -7.23
N ARG A 172 10.77 13.15 -7.30
CA ARG A 172 10.23 14.42 -7.85
C ARG A 172 10.75 15.63 -7.08
N LEU A 173 10.66 15.59 -5.76
CA LEU A 173 11.15 16.69 -4.92
C LEU A 173 12.68 16.88 -5.04
N LEU A 174 13.43 15.79 -5.24
CA LEU A 174 14.86 15.88 -5.54
C LEU A 174 15.09 16.62 -6.86
N MET A 175 14.41 16.21 -7.95
CA MET A 175 14.54 16.84 -9.26
C MET A 175 14.18 18.34 -9.23
N GLU A 176 13.07 18.70 -8.56
CA GLU A 176 12.70 20.10 -8.34
C GLU A 176 13.81 20.87 -7.61
N SER A 177 14.44 20.24 -6.59
CA SER A 177 15.53 20.85 -5.81
C SER A 177 16.79 21.12 -6.64
N LEU A 178 16.98 20.33 -7.70
CA LEU A 178 18.11 20.44 -8.63
C LEU A 178 17.78 21.30 -9.86
N GLY A 179 16.58 21.88 -9.92
CA GLY A 179 16.12 22.69 -11.06
C GLY A 179 15.93 21.90 -12.35
N GLN A 180 15.69 20.60 -12.26
CA GLN A 180 15.48 19.76 -13.44
C GLN A 180 14.07 19.96 -14.02
N PRO A 181 13.90 19.99 -15.35
CA PRO A 181 12.61 20.16 -15.98
C PRO A 181 11.71 18.94 -15.74
N MET A 182 10.40 19.19 -15.53
CA MET A 182 9.38 18.19 -15.37
C MET A 182 8.45 18.20 -16.58
N THR A 183 8.13 17.02 -17.14
CA THR A 183 7.23 16.89 -18.28
C THR A 183 5.75 16.86 -17.88
N GLY A 184 5.49 16.55 -16.62
CA GLY A 184 4.15 16.32 -16.08
C GLY A 184 3.68 14.86 -16.19
N ASP A 185 4.43 14.01 -16.89
CA ASP A 185 4.24 12.56 -16.90
C ASP A 185 5.03 11.95 -15.73
N LEU A 186 4.32 11.50 -14.71
CA LEU A 186 4.94 11.04 -13.46
C LEU A 186 5.98 9.94 -13.70
N VAL A 187 5.66 8.95 -14.53
CA VAL A 187 6.57 7.80 -14.78
C VAL A 187 7.82 8.26 -15.51
N LYS A 188 7.67 9.01 -16.59
CA LYS A 188 8.81 9.53 -17.36
C LYS A 188 9.70 10.45 -16.54
N ASP A 189 9.10 11.32 -15.74
CA ASP A 189 9.84 12.27 -14.93
C ASP A 189 10.72 11.57 -13.90
N VAL A 190 10.22 10.52 -13.22
CA VAL A 190 10.96 9.89 -12.11
C VAL A 190 11.86 8.72 -12.54
N GLU A 191 11.55 8.05 -13.66
CA GLU A 191 12.27 6.86 -14.14
C GLU A 191 13.19 7.14 -15.33
N GLY A 192 13.18 8.35 -15.87
CA GLY A 192 13.97 8.70 -17.07
C GLY A 192 15.49 8.65 -16.86
N LYS A 193 15.99 9.06 -15.69
CA LYS A 193 17.41 9.04 -15.31
C LYS A 193 17.56 8.71 -13.84
N LYS A 194 18.37 7.70 -13.55
CA LYS A 194 18.78 7.46 -12.17
C LYS A 194 19.67 8.58 -11.69
N GLU A 195 19.41 9.09 -10.50
CA GLU A 195 20.20 10.16 -9.89
C GLU A 195 20.02 10.19 -8.39
N GLY A 196 21.14 10.30 -7.68
CA GLY A 196 21.19 10.49 -6.24
C GLY A 196 21.21 9.19 -5.45
N VAL A 197 21.44 9.35 -4.16
CA VAL A 197 21.48 8.27 -3.16
C VAL A 197 20.23 8.31 -2.32
N CYS A 198 19.50 7.19 -2.30
CA CYS A 198 18.29 7.01 -1.52
C CYS A 198 18.53 6.09 -0.33
N VAL A 199 17.87 6.36 0.80
CA VAL A 199 17.82 5.45 1.96
C VAL A 199 16.38 5.14 2.34
N VAL A 200 16.07 3.86 2.57
CA VAL A 200 14.74 3.37 2.99
C VAL A 200 14.80 2.94 4.45
N ILE A 201 13.96 3.54 5.28
CA ILE A 201 13.83 3.21 6.70
C ILE A 201 12.61 2.31 6.88
N GLY A 202 12.87 1.04 7.18
CA GLY A 202 11.87 -0.03 7.27
C GLY A 202 11.85 -0.93 6.03
N CYS A 203 12.04 -2.23 6.24
CA CYS A 203 12.02 -3.27 5.20
C CYS A 203 10.82 -4.23 5.38
N GLY A 204 9.70 -3.71 5.89
CA GLY A 204 8.42 -4.40 5.89
C GLY A 204 7.81 -4.45 4.47
N PRO A 205 6.58 -4.97 4.30
CA PRO A 205 5.97 -5.13 2.98
C PRO A 205 5.97 -3.85 2.13
N VAL A 206 5.56 -2.70 2.66
CA VAL A 206 5.62 -1.41 1.95
C VAL A 206 7.06 -1.00 1.65
N GLY A 207 7.99 -1.23 2.59
CA GLY A 207 9.41 -0.91 2.42
C GLY A 207 10.06 -1.70 1.29
N LEU A 208 9.76 -2.98 1.14
CA LEU A 208 10.24 -3.79 0.02
C LEU A 208 9.70 -3.29 -1.33
N CYS A 209 8.42 -2.87 -1.37
CA CYS A 209 7.83 -2.23 -2.55
C CYS A 209 8.50 -0.88 -2.86
N ALA A 210 8.80 -0.08 -1.82
CA ALA A 210 9.52 1.18 -1.97
C ALA A 210 10.97 0.96 -2.48
N ILE A 211 11.67 -0.07 -1.99
CA ILE A 211 13.00 -0.45 -2.47
C ILE A 211 12.95 -0.83 -3.95
N SER A 212 12.05 -1.75 -4.35
CA SER A 212 11.91 -2.16 -5.77
C SER A 212 11.59 -0.98 -6.69
N SER A 213 10.84 0.00 -6.20
CA SER A 213 10.55 1.24 -6.94
C SER A 213 11.78 2.17 -6.98
N ALA A 214 12.45 2.37 -5.84
CA ALA A 214 13.58 3.28 -5.72
C ALA A 214 14.80 2.85 -6.56
N VAL A 215 15.06 1.54 -6.72
CA VAL A 215 16.18 1.04 -7.53
C VAL A 215 16.04 1.36 -9.02
N ARG A 216 14.84 1.72 -9.49
CA ARG A 216 14.62 2.23 -10.84
C ARG A 216 14.96 3.72 -10.99
N MET A 217 14.94 4.47 -9.88
CA MET A 217 14.96 5.94 -9.84
C MET A 217 16.28 6.52 -9.34
N PHE A 218 17.02 5.79 -8.50
CA PHE A 218 18.23 6.26 -7.83
C PHE A 218 19.46 5.44 -8.21
N ASP A 219 20.65 6.07 -8.14
CA ASP A 219 21.93 5.40 -8.41
C ASP A 219 22.27 4.34 -7.38
N LYS A 220 22.00 4.65 -6.09
CA LYS A 220 22.18 3.74 -4.97
C LYS A 220 21.00 3.81 -4.04
N VAL A 221 20.55 2.64 -3.57
CA VAL A 221 19.46 2.52 -2.59
C VAL A 221 19.99 1.76 -1.38
N PHE A 222 20.13 2.47 -0.27
CA PHE A 222 20.40 1.89 1.03
C PHE A 222 19.10 1.54 1.74
N ALA A 223 19.13 0.56 2.66
CA ALA A 223 17.96 0.23 3.47
C ALA A 223 18.37 -0.26 4.86
N THR A 224 17.49 -0.07 5.84
CA THR A 224 17.68 -0.62 7.19
C THR A 224 16.35 -1.08 7.80
N ASP A 225 16.42 -2.07 8.67
CA ASP A 225 15.32 -2.57 9.51
C ASP A 225 15.90 -3.10 10.82
N LEU A 226 15.11 -3.09 11.89
CA LEU A 226 15.51 -3.65 13.18
C LEU A 226 15.55 -5.19 13.17
N ALA A 227 14.87 -5.83 12.22
CA ALA A 227 14.81 -7.28 12.08
C ALA A 227 15.83 -7.77 11.04
N PRO A 228 16.90 -8.50 11.43
CA PRO A 228 17.98 -8.92 10.53
C PRO A 228 17.50 -9.74 9.30
N HIS A 229 16.50 -10.59 9.45
CA HIS A 229 15.95 -11.38 8.35
C HIS A 229 15.32 -10.50 7.24
N ARG A 230 14.82 -9.31 7.58
CA ARG A 230 14.26 -8.36 6.61
C ARG A 230 15.34 -7.68 5.77
N LEU A 231 16.55 -7.51 6.31
CA LEU A 231 17.68 -6.97 5.55
C LEU A 231 18.06 -7.89 4.39
N GLU A 232 18.03 -9.21 4.61
CA GLU A 232 18.30 -10.17 3.55
C GLU A 232 17.23 -10.10 2.43
N THR A 233 15.97 -9.94 2.80
CA THR A 233 14.90 -9.75 1.82
C THR A 233 15.07 -8.43 1.06
N ALA A 234 15.44 -7.33 1.75
CA ALA A 234 15.69 -6.04 1.12
C ALA A 234 16.84 -6.09 0.09
N ARG A 235 17.89 -6.89 0.34
CA ARG A 235 18.98 -7.14 -0.63
C ARG A 235 18.46 -7.81 -1.90
N ARG A 236 17.54 -8.77 -1.78
CA ARG A 236 16.92 -9.43 -2.95
C ARG A 236 16.07 -8.45 -3.79
N HIS A 237 15.54 -7.40 -3.17
CA HIS A 237 14.84 -6.31 -3.85
C HIS A 237 15.79 -5.23 -4.42
N GLY A 238 17.11 -5.40 -4.29
CA GLY A 238 18.13 -4.55 -4.90
C GLY A 238 18.74 -3.47 -4.00
N ALA A 239 18.41 -3.44 -2.70
CA ALA A 239 19.01 -2.48 -1.77
C ALA A 239 20.38 -2.95 -1.23
N ILE A 240 21.22 -1.97 -0.89
CA ILE A 240 22.37 -2.16 0.01
C ILE A 240 21.81 -2.11 1.43
N ALA A 241 21.31 -3.26 1.92
CA ALA A 241 20.66 -3.33 3.22
C ALA A 241 21.69 -3.62 4.33
N LEU A 242 21.75 -2.73 5.31
CA LEU A 242 22.73 -2.73 6.39
C LEU A 242 22.04 -2.62 7.76
N PRO A 243 22.66 -3.16 8.83
CA PRO A 243 22.29 -2.83 10.19
C PRO A 243 22.39 -1.32 10.44
N GLU A 244 21.64 -0.84 11.43
CA GLU A 244 21.52 0.59 11.69
C GLU A 244 22.88 1.25 12.02
N GLU A 245 23.72 0.55 12.78
CA GLU A 245 25.04 1.01 13.21
C GLU A 245 26.04 1.20 12.05
N GLU A 246 25.88 0.47 10.94
CA GLU A 246 26.74 0.56 9.76
C GLU A 246 26.23 1.56 8.72
N LEU A 247 24.92 1.80 8.73
CA LEU A 247 24.19 2.50 7.65
C LEU A 247 24.72 3.91 7.40
N LYS A 248 24.90 4.72 8.47
CA LYS A 248 25.29 6.12 8.35
C LYS A 248 26.70 6.26 7.75
N ALA A 249 27.64 5.43 8.18
CA ALA A 249 29.00 5.43 7.65
C ALA A 249 29.02 5.10 6.16
N ALA A 250 28.27 4.06 5.75
CA ALA A 250 28.19 3.63 4.36
C ALA A 250 27.53 4.71 3.45
N ILE A 251 26.51 5.41 3.94
CA ILE A 251 25.88 6.51 3.20
C ILE A 251 26.88 7.69 3.05
N LEU A 252 27.58 8.07 4.12
CA LEU A 252 28.56 9.16 4.08
C LEU A 252 29.70 8.83 3.11
N GLU A 253 30.22 7.60 3.12
CA GLU A 253 31.22 7.14 2.17
C GLU A 253 30.72 7.23 0.72
N ALA A 254 29.49 6.77 0.47
CA ALA A 254 28.88 6.78 -0.87
C ALA A 254 28.55 8.19 -1.39
N THR A 255 28.59 9.21 -0.53
CA THR A 255 28.15 10.58 -0.84
C THR A 255 29.22 11.64 -0.50
N ASP A 256 30.51 11.26 -0.37
CA ASP A 256 31.62 12.15 0.01
C ASP A 256 31.29 13.00 1.25
N GLY A 257 30.71 12.39 2.27
CA GLY A 257 30.37 13.01 3.55
C GLY A 257 29.06 13.79 3.59
N ARG A 258 28.27 13.85 2.49
CA ARG A 258 27.08 14.72 2.41
C ARG A 258 25.85 14.14 3.11
N GLY A 259 25.63 12.84 3.08
CA GLY A 259 24.40 12.16 3.46
C GLY A 259 23.49 11.84 2.28
N ALA A 260 22.39 11.12 2.51
CA ALA A 260 21.46 10.69 1.47
C ALA A 260 20.74 11.88 0.83
N ASP A 261 20.53 11.84 -0.48
CA ASP A 261 19.73 12.84 -1.20
C ASP A 261 18.26 12.75 -0.84
N VAL A 262 17.76 11.50 -0.70
CA VAL A 262 16.37 11.20 -0.36
C VAL A 262 16.32 10.14 0.74
N ALA A 263 15.50 10.37 1.77
CA ALA A 263 15.12 9.33 2.73
C ALA A 263 13.62 8.98 2.58
N LEU A 264 13.33 7.69 2.48
CA LEU A 264 11.98 7.14 2.44
C LEU A 264 11.65 6.54 3.82
N GLU A 265 10.68 7.13 4.52
CA GLU A 265 10.20 6.65 5.81
C GLU A 265 8.90 5.88 5.61
N VAL A 266 8.91 4.57 5.94
CA VAL A 266 7.79 3.66 5.68
C VAL A 266 7.38 2.83 6.91
N VAL A 267 7.77 3.30 8.10
CA VAL A 267 7.48 2.63 9.38
C VAL A 267 6.29 3.26 10.10
N GLY A 268 6.23 4.61 10.11
CA GLY A 268 5.23 5.35 10.87
C GLY A 268 5.56 5.49 12.35
N HIS A 269 6.84 5.55 12.72
CA HIS A 269 7.29 5.76 14.09
C HIS A 269 8.20 6.97 14.20
N ALA A 270 8.09 7.73 15.30
CA ALA A 270 8.85 8.97 15.51
C ALA A 270 10.36 8.77 15.36
N SER A 271 10.93 7.67 15.89
CA SER A 271 12.36 7.39 15.76
C SER A 271 12.79 7.12 14.32
N ALA A 272 11.94 6.48 13.51
CA ALA A 272 12.22 6.24 12.08
C ALA A 272 12.23 7.55 11.29
N MET A 273 11.29 8.46 11.57
CA MET A 273 11.27 9.80 10.97
C MET A 273 12.50 10.62 11.37
N LEU A 274 12.86 10.63 12.66
CA LEU A 274 14.05 11.35 13.12
C LEU A 274 15.34 10.80 12.49
N LYS A 275 15.42 9.49 12.30
CA LYS A 275 16.51 8.83 11.58
C LYS A 275 16.53 9.23 10.10
N ALA A 276 15.39 9.24 9.43
CA ALA A 276 15.28 9.72 8.05
C ALA A 276 15.81 11.16 7.93
N ILE A 277 15.40 12.04 8.84
CA ILE A 277 15.90 13.42 8.92
C ILE A 277 17.41 13.46 9.15
N ASP A 278 17.98 12.66 10.07
CA ASP A 278 19.40 12.64 10.37
C ASP A 278 20.25 12.20 9.18
N LEU A 279 19.85 11.12 8.51
CA LEU A 279 20.59 10.54 7.38
C LEU A 279 20.53 11.39 6.10
N THR A 280 19.53 12.26 5.97
CA THR A 280 19.35 13.11 4.80
C THR A 280 20.32 14.28 4.82
N ARG A 281 20.96 14.58 3.68
CA ARG A 281 21.86 15.75 3.54
C ARG A 281 21.13 17.08 3.71
N TYR A 282 21.89 18.16 3.80
CA TYR A 282 21.35 19.52 3.69
C TYR A 282 20.63 19.70 2.34
N PHE A 283 19.49 20.39 2.35
CA PHE A 283 18.60 20.60 1.20
C PHE A 283 18.14 19.30 0.53
N GLY A 284 18.20 18.17 1.23
CA GLY A 284 17.68 16.88 0.77
C GLY A 284 16.19 16.75 0.99
N VAL A 285 15.69 15.53 0.75
CA VAL A 285 14.26 15.21 0.74
C VAL A 285 13.94 14.10 1.72
N VAL A 286 12.85 14.24 2.46
CA VAL A 286 12.21 13.14 3.22
C VAL A 286 10.83 12.88 2.64
N SER A 287 10.57 11.65 2.22
CA SER A 287 9.27 11.20 1.73
C SER A 287 8.73 10.10 2.64
N SER A 288 7.50 10.25 3.17
CA SER A 288 6.91 9.32 4.12
C SER A 288 5.49 8.92 3.74
N CYS A 289 5.18 7.64 3.92
CA CYS A 289 3.84 7.08 3.91
C CYS A 289 3.49 6.38 5.23
N GLY A 290 4.38 6.43 6.22
CA GLY A 290 4.14 5.86 7.55
C GLY A 290 2.98 6.53 8.28
N VAL A 291 2.14 5.72 8.95
CA VAL A 291 1.04 6.22 9.78
C VAL A 291 1.55 6.45 11.18
N HIS A 292 1.85 7.72 11.50
CA HIS A 292 2.32 8.12 12.83
C HIS A 292 1.15 8.35 13.77
N SER A 293 1.02 7.52 14.80
CA SER A 293 0.00 7.68 15.84
C SER A 293 0.44 8.57 17.01
N GLU A 294 1.73 8.88 17.09
CA GLU A 294 2.31 9.70 18.16
C GLU A 294 2.99 10.96 17.62
N PRO A 295 3.11 12.04 18.45
CA PRO A 295 3.81 13.24 18.05
C PRO A 295 5.29 12.99 17.72
N ILE A 296 5.78 13.64 16.66
CA ILE A 296 7.19 13.66 16.30
C ILE A 296 7.77 14.98 16.80
N THR A 297 8.63 14.91 17.82
CA THR A 297 9.28 16.09 18.37
C THR A 297 10.62 16.34 17.68
N THR A 298 10.77 17.50 17.06
CA THR A 298 12.00 17.93 16.40
C THR A 298 12.31 19.40 16.74
N SER A 299 13.58 19.78 16.62
CA SER A 299 13.99 21.16 16.82
C SER A 299 13.74 22.01 15.56
N GLY A 300 13.05 23.15 15.71
CA GLY A 300 12.89 24.12 14.62
C GLY A 300 14.24 24.61 14.06
N TYR A 301 15.26 24.74 14.90
CA TYR A 301 16.62 25.10 14.49
C TYR A 301 17.27 24.02 13.62
N MET A 302 17.09 22.73 13.96
CA MET A 302 17.56 21.62 13.12
C MET A 302 16.89 21.63 11.75
N MET A 303 15.57 21.85 11.71
CA MET A 303 14.81 21.92 10.46
C MET A 303 15.25 23.11 9.60
N PHE A 304 15.45 24.28 10.21
CA PHE A 304 15.98 25.48 9.55
C PHE A 304 17.36 25.22 8.94
N ASN A 305 18.27 24.63 9.71
CA ASN A 305 19.64 24.37 9.23
C ASN A 305 19.68 23.34 8.09
N LYS A 306 18.88 22.27 8.17
CA LYS A 306 18.88 21.24 7.15
C LYS A 306 18.18 21.68 5.86
N GLY A 307 17.22 22.60 5.92
CA GLY A 307 16.49 23.09 4.74
C GLY A 307 15.79 21.99 3.94
N LEU A 308 15.26 20.97 4.64
CA LEU A 308 14.69 19.78 4.01
C LEU A 308 13.38 20.08 3.29
N ARG A 309 13.11 19.28 2.26
CA ARG A 309 11.79 19.17 1.63
C ARG A 309 11.09 17.92 2.14
N PHE A 310 9.77 18.01 2.31
CA PHE A 310 8.96 16.91 2.79
C PHE A 310 7.81 16.60 1.85
N GLN A 311 7.59 15.31 1.57
CA GLN A 311 6.33 14.75 1.16
C GLN A 311 5.87 13.79 2.25
N TRP A 312 4.60 13.91 2.67
CA TRP A 312 4.05 13.04 3.70
C TRP A 312 2.57 12.83 3.46
N GLY A 313 2.13 11.58 3.39
CA GLY A 313 0.71 11.30 3.22
C GLY A 313 0.36 9.91 2.75
N GLN A 314 -0.91 9.74 2.48
CA GLN A 314 -1.51 8.51 1.98
C GLN A 314 -1.45 8.46 0.45
N CYS A 315 -1.17 7.29 -0.10
CA CYS A 315 -1.14 7.05 -1.53
C CYS A 315 -2.52 7.21 -2.18
N SER A 316 -2.57 7.96 -3.29
CA SER A 316 -3.69 7.95 -4.24
C SER A 316 -3.48 6.82 -5.24
N VAL A 317 -3.88 5.59 -4.90
CA VAL A 317 -3.58 4.39 -5.69
C VAL A 317 -3.82 4.59 -7.19
N PRO A 318 -4.95 5.14 -7.66
CA PRO A 318 -5.18 5.29 -9.09
C PRO A 318 -4.12 6.13 -9.82
N THR A 319 -3.54 7.12 -9.15
CA THR A 319 -2.49 7.99 -9.73
C THR A 319 -1.16 7.25 -9.90
N TYR A 320 -0.83 6.38 -8.95
CA TYR A 320 0.47 5.69 -8.91
C TYR A 320 0.42 4.26 -9.47
N PHE A 321 -0.78 3.76 -9.78
CA PHE A 321 -1.00 2.42 -10.30
C PHE A 321 -0.20 2.10 -11.58
N PRO A 322 -0.16 2.97 -12.61
CA PRO A 322 0.59 2.67 -13.84
C PRO A 322 2.07 2.41 -13.57
N GLY A 323 2.76 3.29 -12.84
CA GLY A 323 4.17 3.12 -12.52
C GLY A 323 4.42 1.91 -11.60
N ALA A 324 3.56 1.68 -10.62
CA ALA A 324 3.64 0.49 -9.77
C ALA A 324 3.48 -0.81 -10.57
N LEU A 325 2.61 -0.84 -11.58
CA LEU A 325 2.43 -2.01 -12.45
C LEU A 325 3.69 -2.31 -13.28
N GLU A 326 4.41 -1.29 -13.74
CA GLU A 326 5.70 -1.48 -14.42
C GLU A 326 6.74 -2.07 -13.45
N VAL A 327 6.81 -1.58 -12.20
CA VAL A 327 7.69 -2.17 -11.17
C VAL A 327 7.35 -3.63 -10.93
N LEU A 328 6.06 -4.00 -10.86
CA LEU A 328 5.62 -5.39 -10.71
C LEU A 328 6.06 -6.25 -11.89
N ARG A 329 5.85 -5.78 -13.12
CA ARG A 329 6.18 -6.50 -14.34
C ARG A 329 7.67 -6.80 -14.48
N ASP A 330 8.52 -5.82 -14.15
CA ASP A 330 9.97 -5.97 -14.22
C ASP A 330 10.54 -6.87 -13.11
N ASN A 331 9.78 -7.10 -12.04
CA ASN A 331 10.20 -7.86 -10.86
C ASN A 331 9.27 -9.04 -10.55
N LYS A 332 8.61 -9.63 -11.56
CA LYS A 332 7.61 -10.70 -11.39
C LYS A 332 8.10 -11.84 -10.50
N GLU A 333 9.34 -12.30 -10.70
CA GLU A 333 9.91 -13.42 -9.93
C GLU A 333 10.11 -13.09 -8.44
N ILE A 334 10.45 -11.83 -8.14
CA ILE A 334 10.64 -11.36 -6.76
C ILE A 334 9.28 -11.25 -6.08
N PHE A 335 8.31 -10.62 -6.76
CA PHE A 335 6.97 -10.42 -6.22
C PHE A 335 6.13 -11.70 -6.16
N ALA A 336 6.38 -12.70 -7.01
CA ALA A 336 5.75 -14.02 -6.90
C ALA A 336 6.09 -14.72 -5.56
N LYS A 337 7.26 -14.42 -4.98
CA LYS A 337 7.71 -14.94 -3.68
C LYS A 337 7.37 -14.03 -2.50
N PHE A 338 6.69 -12.93 -2.75
CA PHE A 338 6.38 -11.93 -1.73
C PHE A 338 5.30 -12.41 -0.76
N ILE A 339 4.34 -13.19 -1.26
CA ILE A 339 3.28 -13.77 -0.46
C ILE A 339 3.85 -14.95 0.33
N GLU A 340 3.96 -14.78 1.64
CA GLU A 340 4.55 -15.79 2.52
C GLU A 340 3.54 -16.89 2.88
N LYS A 341 2.27 -16.51 3.07
CA LYS A 341 1.21 -17.45 3.43
C LYS A 341 -0.04 -17.22 2.59
N LYS A 342 -0.58 -18.32 2.06
CA LYS A 342 -1.93 -18.40 1.46
C LYS A 342 -2.78 -19.24 2.39
N ILE A 343 -3.84 -18.68 2.94
CA ILE A 343 -4.65 -19.30 3.98
C ILE A 343 -6.13 -19.21 3.64
N ASP A 344 -6.93 -20.09 4.25
CA ASP A 344 -8.37 -20.02 4.25
C ASP A 344 -8.90 -19.04 5.30
N PHE A 345 -10.07 -18.46 5.09
CA PHE A 345 -10.70 -17.55 6.05
C PHE A 345 -10.87 -18.14 7.45
N SER A 346 -11.16 -19.43 7.55
CA SER A 346 -11.33 -20.11 8.85
C SER A 346 -10.11 -19.97 9.77
N GLN A 347 -8.95 -19.64 9.19
CA GLN A 347 -7.69 -19.45 9.92
C GLN A 347 -7.44 -17.98 10.36
N ALA A 348 -8.38 -17.06 10.12
CA ALA A 348 -8.17 -15.63 10.35
C ALA A 348 -7.76 -15.30 11.78
N GLU A 349 -8.39 -15.90 12.79
CA GLU A 349 -8.10 -15.64 14.22
C GLU A 349 -6.63 -15.97 14.55
N GLU A 350 -6.16 -17.15 14.12
CA GLU A 350 -4.78 -17.58 14.33
C GLU A 350 -3.79 -16.65 13.64
N TYR A 351 -4.04 -16.34 12.36
CA TYR A 351 -3.08 -15.58 11.55
C TYR A 351 -3.06 -14.08 11.89
N TYR A 352 -4.16 -13.49 12.35
CA TYR A 352 -4.14 -12.15 12.93
C TYR A 352 -3.26 -12.10 14.19
N ALA A 353 -3.36 -13.11 15.08
CA ALA A 353 -2.54 -13.19 16.27
C ALA A 353 -1.05 -13.42 15.97
N LEU A 354 -0.71 -14.18 14.92
CA LEU A 354 0.67 -14.38 14.46
C LEU A 354 1.24 -13.12 13.81
N PHE A 355 0.44 -12.45 12.98
CA PHE A 355 0.82 -11.22 12.28
C PHE A 355 1.04 -10.06 13.26
N GLU A 356 0.18 -9.94 14.26
CA GLU A 356 0.28 -8.97 15.36
C GLU A 356 1.62 -9.10 16.10
N LYS A 357 2.10 -10.34 16.30
CA LYS A 357 3.38 -10.66 16.96
C LYS A 357 4.59 -10.62 16.01
N ASN A 358 4.44 -10.15 14.77
CA ASN A 358 5.47 -10.14 13.72
C ASN A 358 6.09 -11.53 13.46
N LYS A 359 5.31 -12.62 13.59
CA LYS A 359 5.74 -14.00 13.36
C LYS A 359 5.63 -14.43 11.89
N ILE A 360 4.91 -13.69 11.08
CA ILE A 360 4.66 -13.96 9.66
C ILE A 360 4.75 -12.67 8.85
N GLY A 361 5.11 -12.80 7.56
CA GLY A 361 5.10 -11.70 6.60
C GLY A 361 3.76 -11.54 5.87
N LYS A 362 3.82 -11.11 4.60
CA LYS A 362 2.59 -10.87 3.82
C LYS A 362 1.78 -12.15 3.69
N THR A 363 0.58 -12.09 4.21
CA THR A 363 -0.39 -13.20 4.25
C THR A 363 -1.64 -12.81 3.47
N VAL A 364 -2.22 -13.76 2.75
CA VAL A 364 -3.45 -13.55 1.98
C VAL A 364 -4.46 -14.64 2.26
N PHE A 365 -5.73 -14.26 2.28
CA PHE A 365 -6.88 -15.15 2.31
C PHE A 365 -7.26 -15.53 0.89
N VAL A 366 -7.33 -16.82 0.59
CA VAL A 366 -7.73 -17.35 -0.72
C VAL A 366 -9.13 -17.94 -0.63
N MET A 367 -10.00 -17.58 -1.55
CA MET A 367 -11.38 -18.04 -1.61
C MET A 367 -11.55 -19.21 -2.58
N GLY A 368 -12.46 -20.13 -2.24
CA GLY A 368 -12.92 -21.15 -3.19
C GLY A 368 -11.95 -22.30 -3.46
N GLY A 369 -10.87 -22.46 -2.69
CA GLY A 369 -9.96 -23.60 -2.82
C GLY A 369 -9.17 -23.65 -4.13
N GLU A 370 -9.10 -22.57 -4.89
CA GLU A 370 -8.25 -22.47 -6.08
C GLU A 370 -6.77 -22.46 -5.65
N LYS A 371 -6.09 -23.59 -5.89
CA LYS A 371 -4.68 -23.78 -5.53
C LYS A 371 -3.72 -22.97 -6.40
N ASP A 372 -4.17 -22.38 -7.51
CA ASP A 372 -3.37 -21.70 -8.53
C ASP A 372 -3.61 -20.16 -8.56
N VAL A 373 -4.09 -19.58 -7.47
CA VAL A 373 -4.33 -18.14 -7.35
C VAL A 373 -3.05 -17.37 -6.99
#